data_f5138ffb0a3d641bc478a16044838125
#
_entry.id   f5138ffb0a3d641bc478a16044838125
#
_cell.length_a   1.000
_cell.length_b   1.000
_cell.length_c   1.000
_cell.angle_alpha   90.00
_cell.angle_beta   90.00
_cell.angle_gamma   90.00
#
_symmetry.space_group_name_H-M   'P 1'
#
loop_
_entity.id
_entity.type
_entity.pdbx_description
1 polymer ?
#
loop_
_entity_poly.entity_id
_entity_poly.type
_entity_poly.pdbx_seq_one_letter_code
_entity_poly.pdbx_strand_id
1 'polypeptide(L)'
;MAEAGVVGLGRLLKTPVQLGENFYGPRALYTALQMKACDYVMPDFMRIGGVTGWQRAAAIAATAGIPISTHLYPEVAAHVMRVSETAHWLEWQDWADPILQQPYEVKAGKLHIPDVPGVGLEWDEKAVATHLADNL
;
A
#
# COMPACT_ATOMS: atom_id res chain seq x y z
N MET A 1 7.40 -20.88 6.66
CA MET A 1 8.64 -21.41 6.07
C MET A 1 9.25 -20.47 5.02
N ALA A 2 8.46 -19.70 4.26
CA ALA A 2 9.00 -18.71 3.30
C ALA A 2 9.79 -17.57 3.98
N GLU A 3 9.36 -17.13 5.16
CA GLU A 3 9.97 -16.01 5.90
C GLU A 3 11.41 -16.30 6.38
N ALA A 4 11.72 -17.53 6.75
CA ALA A 4 13.07 -17.89 7.20
C ALA A 4 14.13 -17.80 6.08
N GLY A 5 13.72 -18.04 4.84
CA GLY A 5 14.62 -17.91 3.66
C GLY A 5 14.96 -16.45 3.35
N VAL A 6 13.98 -15.55 3.52
CA VAL A 6 14.15 -14.10 3.27
C VAL A 6 15.07 -13.46 4.31
N VAL A 7 14.96 -13.85 5.58
CA VAL A 7 15.86 -13.37 6.66
C VAL A 7 17.33 -13.69 6.35
N GLY A 8 17.61 -14.86 5.79
CA GLY A 8 18.96 -15.25 5.38
C GLY A 8 19.50 -14.38 4.24
N LEU A 9 18.66 -14.06 3.26
CA LEU A 9 19.04 -13.27 2.09
C LEU A 9 19.29 -11.80 2.45
N GLY A 10 18.40 -11.15 3.22
CA GLY A 10 18.53 -9.74 3.57
C GLY A 10 19.84 -9.41 4.30
N ARG A 11 20.39 -10.35 5.10
CA ARG A 11 21.67 -10.17 5.78
C ARG A 11 22.90 -10.28 4.87
N LEU A 12 22.75 -10.91 3.70
CA LEU A 12 23.83 -11.12 2.74
C LEU A 12 23.84 -10.07 1.63
N LEU A 13 22.72 -9.36 1.45
CA LEU A 13 22.58 -8.36 0.41
C LEU A 13 23.04 -6.99 0.91
N LYS A 14 23.72 -6.24 0.04
CA LYS A 14 24.02 -4.82 0.26
C LYS A 14 22.86 -3.92 -0.17
N THR A 15 22.01 -4.43 -1.07
CA THR A 15 20.81 -3.73 -1.55
C THR A 15 19.70 -3.85 -0.51
N PRO A 16 19.06 -2.74 -0.13
CA PRO A 16 17.93 -2.77 0.79
C PRO A 16 16.80 -3.65 0.25
N VAL A 17 16.19 -4.41 1.16
CA VAL A 17 15.11 -5.35 0.84
C VAL A 17 13.78 -4.77 1.33
N GLN A 18 12.78 -4.76 0.44
CA GLN A 18 11.41 -4.38 0.77
C GLN A 18 10.51 -5.61 0.77
N LEU A 19 9.67 -5.75 1.80
CA LEU A 19 8.70 -6.85 1.94
C LEU A 19 7.34 -6.29 2.35
N GLY A 20 6.27 -7.06 2.09
CA GLY A 20 5.03 -6.75 2.76
C GLY A 20 3.75 -6.98 1.99
N GLU A 21 3.79 -7.20 0.68
CA GLU A 21 2.57 -7.41 -0.12
C GLU A 21 1.69 -8.55 0.42
N ASN A 22 2.28 -9.53 1.08
CA ASN A 22 1.62 -10.70 1.64
C ASN A 22 1.51 -10.67 3.18
N PHE A 23 1.57 -9.50 3.82
CA PHE A 23 1.32 -9.39 5.25
C PHE A 23 -0.18 -9.45 5.54
N TYR A 24 -0.64 -10.60 6.03
CA TYR A 24 -2.01 -10.77 6.50
C TYR A 24 -2.15 -10.23 7.93
N GLY A 25 -2.47 -8.95 8.02
CA GLY A 25 -2.62 -8.22 9.26
C GLY A 25 -1.30 -7.70 9.87
N PRO A 26 -1.39 -6.74 10.82
CA PRO A 26 -0.23 -6.07 11.41
C PRO A 26 0.74 -7.00 12.16
N ARG A 27 0.26 -8.16 12.62
CA ARG A 27 1.10 -9.14 13.30
C ARG A 27 2.16 -9.74 12.39
N ALA A 28 1.82 -9.99 11.12
CA ALA A 28 2.79 -10.51 10.13
C ALA A 28 3.93 -9.49 9.90
N LEU A 29 3.58 -8.21 9.75
CA LEU A 29 4.55 -7.12 9.67
C LEU A 29 5.44 -7.07 10.93
N TYR A 30 4.85 -7.09 12.12
CA TYR A 30 5.61 -7.11 13.37
C TYR A 30 6.61 -8.26 13.42
N THR A 31 6.17 -9.48 13.06
CA THR A 31 7.05 -10.66 13.04
C THR A 31 8.23 -10.47 12.07
N ALA A 32 7.99 -9.96 10.87
CA ALA A 32 9.05 -9.70 9.89
C ALA A 32 10.08 -8.70 10.43
N LEU A 33 9.64 -7.63 11.11
CA LEU A 33 10.54 -6.65 11.73
C LEU A 33 11.35 -7.25 12.88
N GLN A 34 10.72 -8.06 13.74
CA GLN A 34 11.46 -8.76 14.82
C GLN A 34 12.56 -9.69 14.27
N MET A 35 12.31 -10.29 13.13
CA MET A 35 13.27 -11.14 12.43
C MET A 35 14.34 -10.36 11.66
N LYS A 36 14.23 -9.03 11.58
CA LYS A 36 15.07 -8.16 10.72
C LYS A 36 15.11 -8.67 9.28
N ALA A 37 13.93 -9.00 8.75
CA ALA A 37 13.79 -9.62 7.44
C ALA A 37 13.87 -8.62 6.29
N CYS A 38 13.70 -7.32 6.56
CA CYS A 38 13.65 -6.28 5.55
C CYS A 38 14.11 -4.93 6.09
N ASP A 39 14.46 -4.04 5.18
CA ASP A 39 14.84 -2.65 5.44
C ASP A 39 13.66 -1.69 5.24
N TYR A 40 12.69 -2.07 4.41
CA TYR A 40 11.47 -1.35 4.11
C TYR A 40 10.27 -2.29 4.15
N VAL A 41 9.10 -1.76 4.46
CA VAL A 41 7.84 -2.52 4.39
C VAL A 41 6.89 -1.90 3.37
N MET A 42 6.11 -2.76 2.67
CA MET A 42 5.10 -2.35 1.70
C MET A 42 3.81 -3.19 1.85
N PRO A 43 3.07 -3.01 2.93
CA PRO A 43 1.85 -3.78 3.12
C PRO A 43 0.81 -3.46 2.05
N ASP A 44 0.17 -4.53 1.55
CA ASP A 44 -1.04 -4.41 0.74
C ASP A 44 -2.19 -3.90 1.61
N PHE A 45 -2.91 -2.88 1.11
CA PHE A 45 -3.94 -2.21 1.89
C PHE A 45 -5.07 -3.15 2.34
N MET A 46 -5.48 -4.08 1.47
CA MET A 46 -6.56 -5.03 1.79
C MET A 46 -6.07 -6.14 2.73
N ARG A 47 -4.91 -6.72 2.43
CA ARG A 47 -4.35 -7.82 3.21
C ARG A 47 -3.94 -7.41 4.62
N ILE A 48 -3.47 -6.19 4.80
CA ILE A 48 -3.11 -5.65 6.12
C ILE A 48 -4.34 -5.40 7.01
N GLY A 49 -5.55 -5.36 6.44
CA GLY A 49 -6.81 -5.15 7.15
C GLY A 49 -7.41 -3.75 7.00
N GLY A 50 -7.28 -3.15 5.83
CA GLY A 50 -7.84 -1.83 5.49
C GLY A 50 -7.26 -0.70 6.34
N VAL A 51 -8.03 0.37 6.54
CA VAL A 51 -7.60 1.56 7.30
C VAL A 51 -7.12 1.21 8.70
N THR A 52 -7.88 0.42 9.45
CA THR A 52 -7.55 0.06 10.83
C THR A 52 -6.28 -0.80 10.92
N GLY A 53 -6.14 -1.76 10.01
CA GLY A 53 -4.95 -2.59 9.91
C GLY A 53 -3.72 -1.78 9.53
N TRP A 54 -3.87 -0.89 8.56
CA TRP A 54 -2.81 0.03 8.14
C TRP A 54 -2.31 0.91 9.29
N GLN A 55 -3.21 1.58 10.02
CA GLN A 55 -2.82 2.45 11.14
C GLN A 55 -2.00 1.71 12.19
N ARG A 56 -2.37 0.47 12.51
CA ARG A 56 -1.59 -0.38 13.42
C ARG A 56 -0.23 -0.75 12.83
N ALA A 57 -0.19 -1.13 11.57
CA ALA A 57 1.05 -1.48 10.86
C ALA A 57 2.00 -0.27 10.77
N ALA A 58 1.48 0.90 10.42
CA ALA A 58 2.24 2.14 10.35
C ALA A 58 2.83 2.55 11.71
N ALA A 59 2.07 2.40 12.80
CA ALA A 59 2.58 2.65 14.15
C ALA A 59 3.71 1.68 14.55
N ILE A 60 3.60 0.41 14.15
CA ILE A 60 4.65 -0.60 14.38
C ILE A 60 5.91 -0.25 13.57
N ALA A 61 5.74 0.10 12.29
CA ALA A 61 6.85 0.49 11.41
C ALA A 61 7.55 1.75 11.93
N ALA A 62 6.78 2.77 12.33
CA ALA A 62 7.30 4.01 12.91
C ALA A 62 8.10 3.76 14.20
N THR A 63 7.56 2.94 15.12
CA THR A 63 8.26 2.56 16.36
C THR A 63 9.57 1.84 16.09
N ALA A 64 9.65 1.07 15.00
CA ALA A 64 10.85 0.37 14.56
C ALA A 64 11.81 1.25 13.72
N GLY A 65 11.40 2.46 13.36
CA GLY A 65 12.15 3.35 12.45
C GLY A 65 12.23 2.84 11.02
N ILE A 66 11.25 2.00 10.59
CA ILE A 66 11.24 1.38 9.27
C ILE A 66 10.31 2.17 8.32
N PRO A 67 10.82 2.60 7.16
CA PRO A 67 9.98 3.26 6.17
C PRO A 67 8.89 2.35 5.62
N ILE A 68 7.65 2.92 5.45
CA ILE A 68 6.48 2.20 4.95
C ILE A 68 6.07 2.75 3.58
N SER A 69 5.98 1.87 2.61
CA SER A 69 5.45 2.11 1.26
C SER A 69 4.08 1.45 1.10
N THR A 70 3.40 1.73 0.00
CA THR A 70 2.12 1.06 -0.31
C THR A 70 2.31 -0.06 -1.32
N HIS A 71 1.36 -0.98 -1.33
CA HIS A 71 1.13 -1.96 -2.39
C HIS A 71 -0.32 -1.89 -2.80
N LEU A 72 -0.59 -1.61 -4.08
CA LEU A 72 -1.92 -1.46 -4.68
C LEU A 72 -2.84 -0.41 -4.03
N TYR A 73 -4.04 -0.27 -4.54
CA TYR A 73 -5.12 0.61 -4.02
C TYR A 73 -4.68 2.06 -3.79
N PRO A 74 -4.01 2.72 -4.77
CA PRO A 74 -3.38 4.01 -4.54
C PRO A 74 -4.36 5.09 -4.08
N GLU A 75 -5.60 5.09 -4.54
CA GLU A 75 -6.62 6.09 -4.21
C GLU A 75 -6.99 6.05 -2.72
N VAL A 76 -7.00 4.88 -2.11
CA VAL A 76 -7.26 4.74 -0.66
C VAL A 76 -5.96 4.83 0.13
N ALA A 77 -4.91 4.18 -0.35
CA ALA A 77 -3.62 4.12 0.32
C ALA A 77 -2.98 5.52 0.47
N ALA A 78 -3.20 6.43 -0.50
CA ALA A 78 -2.71 7.81 -0.43
C ALA A 78 -3.17 8.53 0.84
N HIS A 79 -4.41 8.35 1.26
CA HIS A 79 -4.94 8.99 2.46
C HIS A 79 -4.28 8.49 3.74
N VAL A 80 -4.07 7.18 3.86
CA VAL A 80 -3.42 6.61 5.05
C VAL A 80 -1.92 6.87 5.06
N MET A 81 -1.29 7.00 3.89
CA MET A 81 0.10 7.45 3.77
C MET A 81 0.32 8.84 4.33
N ARG A 82 -0.61 9.77 4.13
CA ARG A 82 -0.50 11.15 4.66
C ARG A 82 -0.38 11.23 6.18
N VAL A 83 -0.90 10.24 6.88
CA VAL A 83 -0.86 10.17 8.35
C VAL A 83 0.13 9.15 8.87
N SER A 84 0.94 8.56 8.00
CA SER A 84 1.98 7.60 8.37
C SER A 84 3.30 8.32 8.59
N GLU A 85 3.86 8.24 9.80
CA GLU A 85 5.06 8.97 10.20
C GLU A 85 6.28 8.62 9.34
N THR A 86 6.46 7.35 9.00
CA THR A 86 7.58 6.86 8.19
C THR A 86 7.18 6.59 6.74
N ALA A 87 6.19 7.35 6.21
CA ALA A 87 5.75 7.23 4.82
C ALA A 87 6.92 7.40 3.84
N HIS A 88 7.00 6.51 2.86
CA HIS A 88 8.10 6.46 1.90
C HIS A 88 7.58 6.57 0.46
N TRP A 89 7.31 5.48 -0.23
CA TRP A 89 6.80 5.46 -1.60
C TRP A 89 5.34 5.04 -1.67
N LEU A 90 4.56 5.72 -2.50
CA LEU A 90 3.24 5.26 -2.92
C LEU A 90 3.42 4.55 -4.25
N GLU A 91 3.01 3.29 -4.33
CA GLU A 91 2.92 2.57 -5.58
C GLU A 91 1.71 3.09 -6.36
N TRP A 92 1.96 3.58 -7.58
CA TRP A 92 0.92 4.13 -8.44
C TRP A 92 0.57 3.16 -9.56
N GLN A 93 -0.72 2.92 -9.75
CA GLN A 93 -1.30 2.26 -10.90
C GLN A 93 -2.58 3.00 -11.29
N ASP A 94 -2.77 3.18 -12.57
CA ASP A 94 -3.91 3.87 -13.19
C ASP A 94 -5.04 2.92 -13.60
N TRP A 95 -5.12 1.77 -12.98
CA TRP A 95 -6.07 0.72 -13.38
C TRP A 95 -7.53 1.11 -13.22
N ALA A 96 -7.85 1.94 -12.24
CA ALA A 96 -9.20 2.42 -11.99
C ALA A 96 -9.58 3.63 -12.85
N ASP A 97 -8.60 4.36 -13.40
CA ASP A 97 -8.83 5.60 -14.15
C ASP A 97 -9.90 5.47 -15.23
N PRO A 98 -9.95 4.38 -16.04
CA PRO A 98 -10.94 4.23 -17.10
C PRO A 98 -12.40 4.19 -16.64
N ILE A 99 -12.66 3.93 -15.35
CA ILE A 99 -14.00 3.81 -14.78
C ILE A 99 -14.32 4.88 -13.72
N LEU A 100 -13.44 5.88 -13.58
CA LEU A 100 -13.63 7.00 -12.65
C LEU A 100 -14.07 8.26 -13.39
N GLN A 101 -14.97 9.04 -12.77
CA GLN A 101 -15.36 10.35 -13.29
C GLN A 101 -14.20 11.34 -13.24
N GLN A 102 -13.43 11.30 -12.18
CA GLN A 102 -12.27 12.16 -11.95
C GLN A 102 -11.12 11.32 -11.36
N PRO A 103 -10.25 10.75 -12.21
CA PRO A 103 -9.05 10.07 -11.74
C PRO A 103 -8.14 10.99 -10.94
N TYR A 104 -7.36 10.41 -10.04
CA TYR A 104 -6.35 11.15 -9.31
C TYR A 104 -5.23 11.60 -10.26
N GLU A 105 -4.65 12.76 -9.98
CA GLU A 105 -3.59 13.32 -10.80
C GLU A 105 -2.21 13.12 -10.19
N VAL A 106 -1.28 12.63 -11.00
CA VAL A 106 0.14 12.61 -10.65
C VAL A 106 0.83 13.78 -11.36
N LYS A 107 1.35 14.73 -10.58
CA LYS A 107 2.08 15.90 -11.11
C LYS A 107 3.46 15.98 -10.45
N ALA A 108 4.50 16.10 -11.26
CA ALA A 108 5.89 16.21 -10.80
C ALA A 108 6.28 15.09 -9.80
N GLY A 109 5.85 13.85 -10.06
CA GLY A 109 6.13 12.68 -9.22
C GLY A 109 5.38 12.66 -7.88
N LYS A 110 4.33 13.48 -7.73
CA LYS A 110 3.49 13.52 -6.53
C LYS A 110 2.03 13.26 -6.91
N LEU A 111 1.39 12.39 -6.15
CA LEU A 111 -0.04 12.18 -6.24
C LEU A 111 -0.78 13.32 -5.54
N HIS A 112 -1.75 13.91 -6.24
CA HIS A 112 -2.62 14.94 -5.71
C HIS A 112 -3.90 14.31 -5.19
N ILE A 113 -4.07 14.30 -3.87
CA ILE A 113 -5.28 13.80 -3.21
C ILE A 113 -6.36 14.88 -3.29
N PRO A 114 -7.57 14.58 -3.81
CA PRO A 114 -8.64 15.57 -3.88
C PRO A 114 -9.09 16.01 -2.48
N ASP A 115 -9.43 17.28 -2.34
CA ASP A 115 -9.95 17.85 -1.08
C ASP A 115 -11.47 17.73 -1.03
N VAL A 116 -11.96 16.51 -0.92
CA VAL A 116 -13.39 16.17 -0.86
C VAL A 116 -13.62 15.11 0.23
N PRO A 117 -14.87 14.96 0.71
CA PRO A 117 -15.19 13.94 1.70
C PRO A 117 -14.88 12.52 1.21
N GLY A 118 -14.45 11.66 2.12
CA GLY A 118 -14.10 10.28 1.83
C GLY A 118 -12.78 10.15 1.06
N VAL A 119 -12.73 9.20 0.15
CA VAL A 119 -11.59 8.98 -0.77
C VAL A 119 -11.73 9.75 -2.08
N GLY A 120 -12.88 10.44 -2.30
CA GLY A 120 -13.11 11.22 -3.51
C GLY A 120 -13.26 10.40 -4.78
N LEU A 121 -13.63 9.13 -4.68
CA LEU A 121 -13.89 8.28 -5.83
C LEU A 121 -15.36 8.38 -6.24
N GLU A 122 -15.59 8.71 -7.50
CA GLU A 122 -16.91 8.65 -8.14
C GLU A 122 -16.82 7.80 -9.41
N TRP A 123 -17.71 6.82 -9.54
CA TRP A 123 -17.74 5.94 -10.70
C TRP A 123 -18.37 6.64 -11.90
N ASP A 124 -17.78 6.48 -13.08
CA ASP A 124 -18.47 6.73 -14.34
C ASP A 124 -19.31 5.49 -14.68
N GLU A 125 -20.60 5.56 -14.37
CA GLU A 125 -21.54 4.44 -14.55
C GLU A 125 -21.60 3.99 -16.02
N LYS A 126 -21.39 4.87 -17.00
CA LYS A 126 -21.36 4.51 -18.40
C LYS A 126 -20.08 3.73 -18.74
N ALA A 127 -18.95 4.18 -18.24
CA ALA A 127 -17.68 3.49 -18.40
C ALA A 127 -17.72 2.13 -17.70
N VAL A 128 -18.26 2.05 -16.48
CA VAL A 128 -18.46 0.78 -15.75
C VAL A 128 -19.31 -0.18 -16.58
N ALA A 129 -20.42 0.29 -17.18
CA ALA A 129 -21.29 -0.55 -17.99
C ALA A 129 -20.57 -1.14 -19.21
N THR A 130 -19.60 -0.43 -19.79
CA THR A 130 -18.82 -0.96 -20.94
C THR A 130 -17.82 -2.05 -20.55
N HIS A 131 -17.47 -2.13 -19.27
CA HIS A 131 -16.53 -3.12 -18.74
C HIS A 131 -17.23 -4.29 -18.02
N LEU A 132 -18.57 -4.30 -18.00
CA LEU A 132 -19.32 -5.46 -17.51
C LEU A 132 -18.99 -6.67 -18.40
N ALA A 133 -18.44 -7.70 -17.78
CA ALA A 133 -18.35 -9.00 -18.45
C ALA A 133 -19.77 -9.50 -18.69
N ASP A 134 -20.07 -9.87 -19.94
CA ASP A 134 -21.31 -10.58 -20.23
C ASP A 134 -21.36 -11.78 -19.29
N ASN A 135 -22.48 -11.91 -18.59
CA ASN A 135 -22.69 -13.00 -17.65
C ASN A 135 -22.44 -14.32 -18.37
N LEU A 136 -21.37 -14.99 -17.96
CA LEU A 136 -21.06 -16.37 -18.34
C LEU A 136 -22.11 -17.32 -17.80
#